data_3ffd5f60bf68a5fab1b44d9238e935b2
#
_entry.id   3ffd5f60bf68a5fab1b44d9238e935b2
#
_cell.length_a   1.000
_cell.length_b   1.000
_cell.length_c   1.000
_cell.angle_alpha   90.00
_cell.angle_beta   90.00
_cell.angle_gamma   90.00
#
_symmetry.space_group_name_H-M   'P 1'
#
loop_
_entity.id
_entity.type
_entity.pdbx_description
1 polymer ?
#
loop_
_entity_poly.entity_id
_entity_poly.type
_entity_poly.pdbx_seq_one_letter_code
_entity_poly.pdbx_strand_id
1 'polypeptide(L)'
;MRRLGASLAVLILAPLLGGAAAPGMTPPDLEAEGWRKATWSGIRPAEFSRTASRGVRIRAEGQGSFIARPLSGPAGCLAWRWRVDAGPPATDLGRRGGDDRAIAVSVGFAGFSPSAGFVLRTQHAMAQASAGERPLPRSALSYVWGGTGREAAGQAHGFFQSPWTPGITNLRVLRPADAPRGQWVEERVDLSADWRAAFGSAEVPPITELVISVDVEDTNARVDAQVENIRLVPCR
;
A
#
# COMPACT_ATOMS: atom_id res chain seq x y z
N MET A 1 36.03 -17.53 32.13
CA MET A 1 34.75 -18.00 31.53
C MET A 1 33.85 -16.82 31.28
N ARG A 2 33.89 -16.26 30.08
CA ARG A 2 33.01 -15.15 29.64
C ARG A 2 31.80 -15.74 28.92
N ARG A 3 30.62 -15.59 29.48
CA ARG A 3 29.36 -15.96 28.83
C ARG A 3 29.05 -14.91 27.75
N LEU A 4 29.13 -15.32 26.48
CA LEU A 4 28.61 -14.57 25.36
C LEU A 4 27.10 -14.69 25.42
N GLY A 5 26.43 -13.62 25.80
CA GLY A 5 25.00 -13.46 25.64
C GLY A 5 24.69 -13.18 24.18
N ALA A 6 24.11 -14.17 23.49
CA ALA A 6 23.52 -13.97 22.18
C ALA A 6 22.26 -13.13 22.35
N SER A 7 22.35 -11.83 22.06
CA SER A 7 21.18 -10.99 21.89
C SER A 7 20.43 -11.45 20.63
N LEU A 8 19.32 -12.12 20.83
CA LEU A 8 18.35 -12.42 19.80
C LEU A 8 17.72 -11.07 19.37
N ALA A 9 18.23 -10.51 18.28
CA ALA A 9 17.57 -9.38 17.64
C ALA A 9 16.25 -9.90 17.08
N VAL A 10 15.17 -9.69 17.82
CA VAL A 10 13.80 -9.83 17.31
C VAL A 10 13.65 -8.77 16.23
N LEU A 11 13.77 -9.20 14.98
CA LEU A 11 13.44 -8.39 13.83
C LEU A 11 11.93 -8.16 13.89
N ILE A 12 11.53 -7.00 14.41
CA ILE A 12 10.15 -6.55 14.38
C ILE A 12 9.85 -6.29 12.91
N LEU A 13 9.13 -7.22 12.28
CA LEU A 13 8.52 -7.00 10.97
C LEU A 13 7.51 -5.88 11.13
N ALA A 14 7.90 -4.67 10.77
CA ALA A 14 6.99 -3.54 10.79
C ALA A 14 5.85 -3.75 9.78
N PRO A 15 4.64 -3.40 10.11
CA PRO A 15 3.43 -4.03 9.65
C PRO A 15 2.86 -3.31 8.43
N LEU A 16 3.26 -3.68 7.24
CA LEU A 16 2.36 -3.45 6.10
C LEU A 16 1.28 -4.54 6.00
N LEU A 17 1.45 -5.65 6.73
CA LEU A 17 0.53 -6.78 6.63
C LEU A 17 0.22 -7.49 7.96
N GLY A 18 0.68 -7.03 9.11
CA GLY A 18 0.50 -7.88 10.26
C GLY A 18 0.91 -7.33 11.63
N GLY A 19 0.67 -6.08 11.90
CA GLY A 19 0.49 -5.65 13.29
C GLY A 19 -0.96 -5.92 13.65
N ALA A 20 -1.24 -6.40 14.87
CA ALA A 20 -2.59 -6.43 15.38
C ALA A 20 -3.18 -5.03 15.20
N ALA A 21 -3.97 -4.85 14.15
CA ALA A 21 -4.67 -3.61 13.90
C ALA A 21 -5.62 -3.43 15.07
N ALA A 22 -5.32 -2.51 15.96
CA ALA A 22 -6.36 -2.00 16.82
C ALA A 22 -7.48 -1.52 15.86
N PRO A 23 -8.73 -2.00 16.00
CA PRO A 23 -9.79 -1.62 15.10
C PRO A 23 -10.03 -0.12 15.27
N GLY A 24 -9.40 0.68 14.43
CA GLY A 24 -9.86 2.03 14.19
C GLY A 24 -11.26 1.87 13.58
N MET A 25 -12.29 2.51 14.16
CA MET A 25 -13.64 2.34 13.65
C MET A 25 -13.67 2.73 12.17
N THR A 26 -14.00 1.78 11.32
CA THR A 26 -14.34 2.07 9.93
C THR A 26 -15.65 2.85 9.93
N PRO A 27 -15.77 3.98 9.23
CA PRO A 27 -17.04 4.67 9.07
C PRO A 27 -18.12 3.69 8.56
N PRO A 28 -19.35 3.71 9.12
CA PRO A 28 -20.40 2.73 8.80
C PRO A 28 -20.74 2.64 7.31
N ASP A 29 -20.67 3.74 6.59
CA ASP A 29 -20.92 3.81 5.16
C ASP A 29 -19.80 3.17 4.31
N LEU A 30 -18.56 3.27 4.74
CA LEU A 30 -17.43 2.56 4.14
C LEU A 30 -17.47 1.08 4.53
N GLU A 31 -17.82 0.79 5.78
CA GLU A 31 -17.96 -0.59 6.25
C GLU A 31 -19.04 -1.37 5.48
N ALA A 32 -20.16 -0.73 5.18
CA ALA A 32 -21.24 -1.30 4.36
C ALA A 32 -20.79 -1.67 2.93
N GLU A 33 -19.73 -1.02 2.42
CA GLU A 33 -19.09 -1.36 1.13
C GLU A 33 -17.96 -2.38 1.24
N GLY A 34 -17.81 -3.00 2.40
CA GLY A 34 -16.79 -4.02 2.68
C GLY A 34 -15.42 -3.49 3.06
N TRP A 35 -15.25 -2.16 3.18
CA TRP A 35 -14.01 -1.60 3.67
C TRP A 35 -13.80 -1.92 5.15
N ARG A 36 -12.57 -2.17 5.53
CA ARG A 36 -12.13 -2.33 6.92
C ARG A 36 -10.88 -1.50 7.14
N LYS A 37 -10.92 -0.64 8.16
CA LYS A 37 -9.78 0.19 8.55
C LYS A 37 -8.78 -0.64 9.34
N ALA A 38 -7.51 -0.44 9.03
CA ALA A 38 -6.41 -0.99 9.79
C ALA A 38 -5.35 0.09 10.04
N THR A 39 -4.63 -0.07 11.15
CA THR A 39 -3.65 0.90 11.62
C THR A 39 -2.29 0.25 11.75
N TRP A 40 -1.24 1.03 11.62
CA TRP A 40 0.11 0.59 11.93
C TRP A 40 0.41 0.81 13.41
N SER A 41 1.15 -0.11 14.00
CA SER A 41 1.51 -0.01 15.42
C SER A 41 2.34 1.26 15.68
N GLY A 42 1.93 2.03 16.68
CA GLY A 42 2.62 3.26 17.07
C GLY A 42 2.28 4.49 16.23
N ILE A 43 1.54 4.35 15.14
CA ILE A 43 1.14 5.47 14.27
C ILE A 43 -0.33 5.83 14.54
N ARG A 44 -0.59 7.13 14.73
CA ARG A 44 -1.96 7.63 14.89
C ARG A 44 -2.73 7.41 13.59
N PRO A 45 -3.97 6.87 13.64
CA PRO A 45 -4.72 6.56 12.45
C PRO A 45 -5.28 7.82 11.77
N ALA A 46 -5.15 7.88 10.44
CA ALA A 46 -5.77 8.89 9.60
C ALA A 46 -7.32 8.76 9.58
N GLU A 47 -7.99 9.80 9.15
CA GLU A 47 -9.43 9.83 8.94
C GLU A 47 -9.77 9.42 7.52
N PHE A 48 -10.71 8.48 7.37
CA PHE A 48 -11.32 8.10 6.11
C PHE A 48 -12.82 8.43 6.17
N SER A 49 -13.34 8.97 5.09
CA SER A 49 -14.77 9.26 4.98
C SER A 49 -15.26 9.02 3.56
N ARG A 50 -16.55 8.79 3.40
CA ARG A 50 -17.18 8.64 2.10
C ARG A 50 -17.43 10.00 1.47
N THR A 51 -17.19 10.10 0.17
CA THR A 51 -17.59 11.28 -0.61
C THR A 51 -19.03 11.14 -1.15
N ALA A 52 -19.63 12.26 -1.54
CA ALA A 52 -20.95 12.23 -2.18
C ALA A 52 -20.99 11.42 -3.49
N SER A 53 -19.85 11.34 -4.20
CA SER A 53 -19.67 10.55 -5.43
C SER A 53 -19.35 9.07 -5.17
N ARG A 54 -19.54 8.58 -3.94
CA ARG A 54 -19.20 7.21 -3.52
C ARG A 54 -17.71 6.87 -3.58
N GLY A 55 -16.86 7.88 -3.49
CA GLY A 55 -15.42 7.72 -3.32
C GLY A 55 -15.00 7.70 -1.85
N VAL A 56 -13.71 7.69 -1.63
CA VAL A 56 -13.07 7.79 -0.31
C VAL A 56 -12.29 9.10 -0.24
N ARG A 57 -12.53 9.87 0.82
CA ARG A 57 -11.71 11.02 1.20
C ARG A 57 -10.81 10.64 2.37
N ILE A 58 -9.59 11.11 2.33
CA ILE A 58 -8.57 10.90 3.34
C ILE A 58 -8.17 12.25 3.92
N ARG A 59 -8.11 12.33 5.24
CA ARG A 59 -7.52 13.46 5.97
C ARG A 59 -6.53 12.94 6.99
N ALA A 60 -5.37 13.56 7.05
CA ALA A 60 -4.33 13.23 8.00
C ALA A 60 -3.49 14.46 8.34
N GLU A 61 -2.88 14.46 9.52
CA GLU A 61 -1.88 15.42 9.97
C GLU A 61 -0.90 14.70 10.90
N GLY A 62 0.29 14.33 10.37
CA GLY A 62 1.21 13.46 11.09
C GLY A 62 0.61 12.10 11.45
N GLN A 63 -0.17 11.51 10.55
CA GLN A 63 -0.92 10.28 10.76
C GLN A 63 -0.71 9.31 9.59
N GLY A 64 -0.89 8.02 9.85
CA GLY A 64 -0.85 6.99 8.83
C GLY A 64 -1.82 5.87 9.13
N SER A 65 -2.48 5.35 8.13
CA SER A 65 -3.30 4.12 8.19
C SER A 65 -3.82 3.75 6.80
N PHE A 66 -4.60 2.68 6.74
CA PHE A 66 -5.21 2.23 5.51
C PHE A 66 -6.60 1.66 5.72
N ILE A 67 -7.36 1.60 4.64
CA ILE A 67 -8.57 0.79 4.53
C ILE A 67 -8.37 -0.27 3.45
N ALA A 68 -8.92 -1.45 3.68
CA ALA A 68 -8.83 -2.56 2.75
C ALA A 68 -10.19 -3.20 2.55
N ARG A 69 -10.44 -3.73 1.36
CA ARG A 69 -11.61 -4.57 1.07
C ARG A 69 -11.23 -5.73 0.17
N PRO A 70 -11.94 -6.86 0.24
CA PRO A 70 -11.77 -7.95 -0.72
C PRO A 70 -11.96 -7.44 -2.15
N LEU A 71 -11.09 -7.90 -3.04
CA LEU A 71 -11.21 -7.74 -4.48
C LEU A 71 -10.69 -9.02 -5.10
N SER A 72 -11.54 -9.80 -5.72
CA SER A 72 -11.18 -11.12 -6.26
C SER A 72 -11.36 -11.17 -7.77
N GLY A 73 -10.51 -11.92 -8.42
CA GLY A 73 -10.56 -12.17 -9.85
C GLY A 73 -9.18 -12.29 -10.50
N PRO A 74 -9.14 -12.51 -11.82
CA PRO A 74 -7.90 -12.46 -12.56
C PRO A 74 -7.34 -11.03 -12.59
N ALA A 75 -6.02 -10.91 -12.64
CA ALA A 75 -5.37 -9.63 -12.80
C ALA A 75 -5.67 -9.06 -14.21
N GLY A 76 -6.48 -8.01 -14.23
CA GLY A 76 -6.84 -7.25 -15.44
C GLY A 76 -6.34 -5.83 -15.35
N CYS A 77 -6.98 -4.90 -16.03
CA CYS A 77 -6.69 -3.47 -15.85
C CYS A 77 -7.51 -2.89 -14.70
N LEU A 78 -6.86 -2.06 -13.87
CA LEU A 78 -7.49 -1.30 -12.81
C LEU A 78 -7.56 0.16 -13.25
N ALA A 79 -8.72 0.80 -13.10
CA ALA A 79 -8.92 2.20 -13.38
C ALA A 79 -9.52 2.90 -12.15
N TRP A 80 -9.08 4.14 -11.91
CA TRP A 80 -9.62 5.02 -10.88
C TRP A 80 -9.35 6.48 -11.25
N ARG A 81 -9.90 7.39 -10.47
CA ARG A 81 -9.44 8.76 -10.45
C ARG A 81 -9.16 9.20 -9.03
N TRP A 82 -8.19 10.06 -8.87
CA TRP A 82 -7.79 10.62 -7.59
C TRP A 82 -7.48 12.10 -7.68
N ARG A 83 -7.48 12.73 -6.53
CA ARG A 83 -7.18 14.15 -6.37
C ARG A 83 -6.46 14.34 -5.04
N VAL A 84 -5.42 15.14 -5.04
CA VAL A 84 -4.71 15.58 -3.83
C VAL A 84 -4.81 17.09 -3.74
N ASP A 85 -5.41 17.59 -2.67
CA ASP A 85 -5.53 19.01 -2.36
C ASP A 85 -4.40 19.46 -1.45
N ALA A 86 -3.96 18.60 -0.51
CA ALA A 86 -2.80 18.78 0.35
C ALA A 86 -2.06 17.44 0.50
N GLY A 87 -0.73 17.47 0.61
CA GLY A 87 0.11 16.28 0.76
C GLY A 87 1.51 16.63 1.24
N PRO A 88 2.31 15.62 1.59
CA PRO A 88 3.67 15.81 2.10
C PRO A 88 4.58 16.44 1.05
N PRO A 89 5.75 16.98 1.47
CA PRO A 89 6.84 17.30 0.57
C PRO A 89 7.35 16.02 -0.12
N ALA A 90 8.17 16.18 -1.15
CA ALA A 90 8.83 15.07 -1.80
C ALA A 90 9.84 14.42 -0.84
N THR A 91 9.65 13.12 -0.57
CA THR A 91 10.53 12.27 0.24
C THR A 91 10.95 11.06 -0.59
N ASP A 92 12.00 10.34 -0.17
CA ASP A 92 12.46 9.13 -0.86
C ASP A 92 11.68 7.91 -0.33
N LEU A 93 10.65 7.49 -1.05
CA LEU A 93 9.80 6.36 -0.67
C LEU A 93 10.53 5.01 -0.63
N GLY A 94 11.74 4.92 -1.12
CA GLY A 94 12.59 3.74 -1.04
C GLY A 94 13.32 3.61 0.30
N ARG A 95 13.17 4.58 1.21
CA ARG A 95 13.86 4.62 2.50
C ARG A 95 12.88 4.65 3.66
N ARG A 96 13.20 3.92 4.73
CA ARG A 96 12.47 4.03 6.01
C ARG A 96 12.64 5.44 6.59
N GLY A 97 11.56 6.00 7.10
CA GLY A 97 11.55 7.39 7.58
C GLY A 97 11.49 8.42 6.45
N GLY A 98 11.14 8.01 5.26
CA GLY A 98 10.98 8.85 4.08
C GLY A 98 9.85 8.37 3.18
N ASP A 99 9.05 7.44 3.64
CA ASP A 99 8.01 6.79 2.84
C ASP A 99 6.63 7.48 2.93
N ASP A 100 6.63 8.73 3.36
CA ASP A 100 5.44 9.59 3.40
C ASP A 100 4.83 9.82 2.03
N ARG A 101 3.52 9.66 1.96
CA ARG A 101 2.72 9.79 0.73
C ARG A 101 1.31 10.28 1.00
N ALA A 102 0.78 11.08 0.07
CA ALA A 102 -0.56 11.62 0.20
C ALA A 102 -1.64 10.52 0.08
N ILE A 103 -1.45 9.59 -0.85
CA ILE A 103 -2.36 8.48 -1.10
C ILE A 103 -1.65 7.38 -1.88
N ALA A 104 -1.96 6.13 -1.57
CA ALA A 104 -1.65 4.99 -2.42
C ALA A 104 -2.88 4.12 -2.65
N VAL A 105 -2.98 3.59 -3.88
CA VAL A 105 -3.93 2.54 -4.27
C VAL A 105 -3.12 1.27 -4.50
N SER A 106 -3.39 0.24 -3.70
CA SER A 106 -2.62 -1.01 -3.76
C SER A 106 -3.52 -2.20 -4.03
N VAL A 107 -2.98 -3.17 -4.74
CA VAL A 107 -3.64 -4.44 -5.05
C VAL A 107 -2.81 -5.57 -4.49
N GLY A 108 -3.43 -6.41 -3.67
CA GLY A 108 -2.86 -7.63 -3.12
C GLY A 108 -3.11 -8.83 -4.01
N PHE A 109 -2.19 -9.78 -4.01
CA PHE A 109 -2.23 -11.00 -4.81
C PHE A 109 -2.08 -12.26 -3.94
N ALA A 110 -2.69 -13.36 -4.41
CA ALA A 110 -2.68 -14.65 -3.72
C ALA A 110 -1.33 -15.38 -3.77
N GLY A 111 -0.46 -15.01 -4.71
CA GLY A 111 0.84 -15.66 -4.94
C GLY A 111 2.01 -14.87 -4.41
N PHE A 112 3.03 -15.58 -3.97
CA PHE A 112 4.33 -14.97 -3.70
C PHE A 112 5.08 -14.65 -4.98
N SER A 113 5.97 -13.67 -4.91
CA SER A 113 6.96 -13.47 -5.96
C SER A 113 7.83 -14.71 -6.13
N PRO A 114 8.34 -15.02 -7.35
CA PRO A 114 9.23 -16.15 -7.56
C PRO A 114 10.51 -16.10 -6.71
N SER A 115 10.97 -14.89 -6.39
CA SER A 115 12.15 -14.66 -5.55
C SER A 115 11.87 -14.80 -4.04
N ALA A 116 10.62 -15.04 -3.63
CA ALA A 116 10.26 -15.21 -2.24
C ALA A 116 10.86 -16.50 -1.68
N GLY A 117 11.95 -16.38 -0.94
CA GLY A 117 12.63 -17.50 -0.28
C GLY A 117 11.88 -18.01 0.96
N PHE A 118 12.42 -19.09 1.55
CA PHE A 118 11.84 -19.74 2.73
C PHE A 118 11.63 -18.77 3.90
N VAL A 119 12.58 -17.90 4.19
CA VAL A 119 12.50 -16.95 5.31
C VAL A 119 11.30 -16.02 5.14
N LEU A 120 11.12 -15.44 3.95
CA LEU A 120 9.99 -14.53 3.68
C LEU A 120 8.64 -15.25 3.81
N ARG A 121 8.55 -16.48 3.31
CA ARG A 121 7.32 -17.29 3.41
C ARG A 121 7.00 -17.64 4.86
N THR A 122 8.00 -17.93 5.68
CA THR A 122 7.83 -18.20 7.11
C THR A 122 7.38 -16.95 7.86
N GLN A 123 8.00 -15.80 7.60
CA GLN A 123 7.60 -14.53 8.19
C GLN A 123 6.15 -14.16 7.81
N HIS A 124 5.78 -14.36 6.55
CA HIS A 124 4.40 -14.15 6.10
C HIS A 124 3.42 -15.10 6.83
N ALA A 125 3.78 -16.37 7.01
CA ALA A 125 2.93 -17.33 7.74
C ALA A 125 2.72 -16.91 9.20
N MET A 126 3.77 -16.39 9.87
CA MET A 126 3.65 -15.86 11.23
C MET A 126 2.76 -14.59 11.25
N ALA A 127 2.93 -13.68 10.30
CA ALA A 127 2.08 -12.51 10.17
C ALA A 127 0.61 -12.89 9.92
N GLN A 128 0.37 -13.90 9.05
CA GLN A 128 -0.97 -14.42 8.79
C GLN A 128 -1.61 -15.01 10.05
N ALA A 129 -0.86 -15.74 10.86
CA ALA A 129 -1.37 -16.28 12.13
C ALA A 129 -1.80 -15.16 13.09
N SER A 130 -1.13 -14.01 13.06
CA SER A 130 -1.46 -12.84 13.88
C SER A 130 -2.61 -11.99 13.30
N ALA A 131 -2.87 -12.09 12.01
CA ALA A 131 -3.93 -11.34 11.32
C ALA A 131 -5.34 -11.94 11.48
N GLY A 132 -5.45 -13.12 12.11
CA GLY A 132 -6.71 -13.84 12.29
C GLY A 132 -7.31 -14.29 10.95
N GLU A 133 -8.61 -14.08 10.80
CA GLU A 133 -9.36 -14.54 9.61
C GLU A 133 -9.08 -13.69 8.34
N ARG A 134 -8.47 -12.52 8.48
CA ARG A 134 -8.14 -11.70 7.32
C ARG A 134 -6.98 -12.34 6.52
N PRO A 135 -7.21 -12.76 5.27
CA PRO A 135 -6.13 -13.25 4.44
C PRO A 135 -5.18 -12.10 4.08
N LEU A 136 -3.90 -12.27 4.39
CA LEU A 136 -2.87 -11.32 3.99
C LEU A 136 -2.41 -11.62 2.56
N PRO A 137 -2.26 -10.60 1.70
CA PRO A 137 -1.70 -10.81 0.37
C PRO A 137 -0.25 -11.30 0.48
N ARG A 138 0.13 -12.19 -0.42
CA ARG A 138 1.49 -12.75 -0.50
C ARG A 138 2.44 -11.87 -1.31
N SER A 139 1.88 -10.98 -2.09
CA SER A 139 2.57 -9.92 -2.80
C SER A 139 1.59 -8.79 -3.11
N ALA A 140 2.11 -7.60 -3.37
CA ALA A 140 1.29 -6.43 -3.65
C ALA A 140 1.98 -5.48 -4.65
N LEU A 141 1.17 -4.82 -5.47
CA LEU A 141 1.55 -3.64 -6.25
C LEU A 141 0.91 -2.42 -5.63
N SER A 142 1.68 -1.36 -5.44
CA SER A 142 1.21 -0.11 -4.84
C SER A 142 1.48 1.06 -5.78
N TYR A 143 0.45 1.77 -6.16
CA TYR A 143 0.50 2.96 -7.01
C TYR A 143 0.36 4.19 -6.14
N VAL A 144 1.32 5.11 -6.24
CA VAL A 144 1.51 6.17 -5.25
C VAL A 144 1.39 7.55 -5.87
N TRP A 145 0.73 8.45 -5.15
CA TRP A 145 0.87 9.89 -5.29
C TRP A 145 1.69 10.42 -4.11
N GLY A 146 2.93 10.73 -4.35
CA GLY A 146 3.95 11.10 -3.36
C GLY A 146 5.35 10.83 -3.89
N GLY A 147 6.34 11.00 -3.02
CA GLY A 147 7.73 10.72 -3.37
C GLY A 147 8.37 11.74 -4.31
N THR A 148 9.59 11.44 -4.72
CA THR A 148 10.39 12.26 -5.63
C THR A 148 10.10 11.98 -7.11
N GLY A 149 9.48 10.84 -7.43
CA GLY A 149 9.33 10.32 -8.78
C GLY A 149 10.61 9.71 -9.36
N ARG A 150 11.67 9.58 -8.56
CA ARG A 150 12.99 9.05 -8.97
C ARG A 150 13.36 7.75 -8.27
N GLU A 151 12.51 7.23 -7.38
CA GLU A 151 12.77 6.04 -6.55
C GLU A 151 13.09 4.80 -7.38
N ALA A 152 12.50 4.69 -8.57
CA ALA A 152 12.78 3.63 -9.54
C ALA A 152 13.85 4.01 -10.59
N ALA A 153 14.67 5.02 -10.33
CA ALA A 153 15.70 5.43 -11.27
C ALA A 153 16.67 4.27 -11.59
N GLY A 154 16.89 4.02 -12.87
CA GLY A 154 17.69 2.89 -13.34
C GLY A 154 16.93 1.57 -13.46
N GLN A 155 15.67 1.52 -13.06
CA GLN A 155 14.81 0.34 -13.23
C GLN A 155 13.86 0.53 -14.43
N ALA A 156 14.05 -0.28 -15.48
CA ALA A 156 13.29 -0.15 -16.73
C ALA A 156 11.76 -0.29 -16.55
N HIS A 157 11.33 -0.98 -15.50
CA HIS A 157 9.92 -1.22 -15.23
C HIS A 157 9.25 -0.16 -14.34
N GLY A 158 10.01 0.80 -13.76
CA GLY A 158 9.47 1.87 -12.95
C GLY A 158 8.94 1.46 -11.56
N PHE A 159 9.27 0.24 -11.10
CA PHE A 159 8.93 -0.27 -9.77
C PHE A 159 10.16 -0.32 -8.87
N PHE A 160 9.97 -0.12 -7.57
CA PHE A 160 10.95 -0.31 -6.52
C PHE A 160 10.32 -1.02 -5.32
N GLN A 161 11.15 -1.67 -4.50
CA GLN A 161 10.65 -2.41 -3.35
C GLN A 161 10.30 -1.49 -2.18
N SER A 162 9.23 -1.83 -1.48
CA SER A 162 8.93 -1.21 -0.19
C SER A 162 10.05 -1.46 0.81
N PRO A 163 10.55 -0.43 1.52
CA PRO A 163 11.57 -0.60 2.55
C PRO A 163 11.03 -1.36 3.78
N TRP A 164 9.71 -1.46 3.92
CA TRP A 164 9.04 -2.15 5.03
C TRP A 164 8.71 -3.60 4.72
N THR A 165 8.39 -3.92 3.47
CA THR A 165 8.00 -5.28 3.03
C THR A 165 8.77 -5.68 1.78
N PRO A 166 10.12 -5.74 1.85
CA PRO A 166 10.93 -6.16 0.72
C PRO A 166 10.53 -7.58 0.29
N GLY A 167 10.44 -7.78 -1.02
CA GLY A 167 10.02 -9.05 -1.61
C GLY A 167 8.49 -9.31 -1.58
N ILE A 168 7.70 -8.48 -0.89
CA ILE A 168 6.23 -8.55 -0.89
C ILE A 168 5.62 -7.40 -1.67
N THR A 169 5.99 -6.15 -1.37
CA THR A 169 5.38 -4.98 -2.01
C THR A 169 6.35 -4.27 -2.91
N ASN A 170 5.93 -4.07 -4.15
CA ASN A 170 6.58 -3.16 -5.09
C ASN A 170 5.72 -1.92 -5.30
N LEU A 171 6.37 -0.75 -5.27
CA LEU A 171 5.75 0.56 -5.43
C LEU A 171 6.08 1.14 -6.79
N ARG A 172 5.14 1.92 -7.34
CA ARG A 172 5.34 2.77 -8.51
C ARG A 172 4.75 4.14 -8.26
N VAL A 173 5.58 5.17 -8.36
CA VAL A 173 5.10 6.55 -8.31
C VAL A 173 4.43 6.86 -9.63
N LEU A 174 3.11 7.09 -9.61
CA LEU A 174 2.36 7.60 -10.76
C LEU A 174 2.34 9.12 -10.77
N ARG A 175 2.30 9.73 -9.60
CA ARG A 175 2.31 11.19 -9.41
C ARG A 175 3.31 11.53 -8.31
N PRO A 176 4.40 12.23 -8.61
CA PRO A 176 5.33 12.70 -7.57
C PRO A 176 4.66 13.76 -6.68
N ALA A 177 5.26 14.07 -5.55
CA ALA A 177 4.69 14.98 -4.55
C ALA A 177 4.50 16.42 -5.07
N ASP A 178 5.25 16.82 -6.07
CA ASP A 178 5.17 18.12 -6.76
C ASP A 178 4.19 18.13 -7.95
N ALA A 179 3.52 17.01 -8.24
CA ALA A 179 2.48 16.97 -9.27
C ALA A 179 1.35 18.00 -8.97
N PRO A 180 0.72 18.57 -10.01
CA PRO A 180 -0.35 19.56 -9.83
C PRO A 180 -1.46 19.06 -8.92
N ARG A 181 -1.77 19.83 -7.88
CA ARG A 181 -2.79 19.54 -6.88
C ARG A 181 -4.15 20.15 -7.25
N GLY A 182 -5.21 19.74 -6.57
CA GLY A 182 -6.54 20.31 -6.71
C GLY A 182 -7.31 19.85 -7.94
N GLN A 183 -6.75 18.95 -8.75
CA GLN A 183 -7.36 18.45 -9.98
C GLN A 183 -7.59 16.93 -9.91
N TRP A 184 -8.69 16.49 -10.50
CA TRP A 184 -8.93 15.07 -10.69
C TRP A 184 -8.04 14.52 -11.80
N VAL A 185 -7.33 13.45 -11.51
CA VAL A 185 -6.48 12.74 -12.45
C VAL A 185 -7.00 11.31 -12.59
N GLU A 186 -7.19 10.87 -13.83
CA GLU A 186 -7.57 9.50 -14.14
C GLU A 186 -6.32 8.63 -14.32
N GLU A 187 -6.36 7.43 -13.75
CA GLU A 187 -5.32 6.44 -13.89
C GLU A 187 -5.90 5.15 -14.44
N ARG A 188 -5.05 4.43 -15.17
CA ARG A 188 -5.32 3.09 -15.64
C ARG A 188 -4.00 2.33 -15.70
N VAL A 189 -3.98 1.17 -15.07
CA VAL A 189 -2.80 0.29 -15.01
C VAL A 189 -3.17 -1.12 -15.45
N ASP A 190 -2.25 -1.82 -16.07
CA ASP A 190 -2.38 -3.24 -16.39
C ASP A 190 -1.70 -4.05 -15.28
N LEU A 191 -2.51 -4.60 -14.38
CA LEU A 191 -2.02 -5.35 -13.23
C LEU A 191 -1.20 -6.58 -13.63
N SER A 192 -1.54 -7.22 -14.77
CA SER A 192 -0.80 -8.37 -15.27
C SER A 192 0.56 -7.97 -15.80
N ALA A 193 0.63 -6.90 -16.60
CA ALA A 193 1.88 -6.39 -17.13
C ALA A 193 2.78 -5.86 -15.99
N ASP A 194 2.20 -5.12 -15.07
CA ASP A 194 2.89 -4.55 -13.91
C ASP A 194 3.41 -5.63 -12.95
N TRP A 195 2.64 -6.72 -12.75
CA TRP A 195 3.12 -7.87 -11.98
C TRP A 195 4.36 -8.50 -12.62
N ARG A 196 4.30 -8.78 -13.93
CA ARG A 196 5.43 -9.37 -14.64
C ARG A 196 6.66 -8.48 -14.56
N ALA A 197 6.47 -7.19 -14.73
CA ALA A 197 7.53 -6.19 -14.64
C ALA A 197 8.15 -6.13 -13.23
N ALA A 198 7.32 -6.05 -12.20
CA ALA A 198 7.75 -5.84 -10.82
C ALA A 198 8.37 -7.11 -10.19
N PHE A 199 7.89 -8.30 -10.56
CA PHE A 199 8.28 -9.56 -9.91
C PHE A 199 9.02 -10.53 -10.83
N GLY A 200 9.18 -10.22 -12.12
CA GLY A 200 9.95 -11.05 -13.05
C GLY A 200 9.32 -12.40 -13.38
N SER A 201 7.98 -12.53 -13.27
CA SER A 201 7.26 -13.79 -13.50
C SER A 201 6.22 -13.66 -14.60
N ALA A 202 6.15 -14.66 -15.47
CA ALA A 202 5.09 -14.77 -16.48
C ALA A 202 3.74 -15.19 -15.88
N GLU A 203 3.76 -15.97 -14.81
CA GLU A 203 2.56 -16.42 -14.10
C GLU A 203 2.08 -15.34 -13.14
N VAL A 204 0.91 -14.81 -13.37
CA VAL A 204 0.30 -13.75 -12.59
C VAL A 204 -0.77 -14.34 -11.66
N PRO A 205 -0.60 -14.24 -10.33
CA PRO A 205 -1.59 -14.77 -9.39
C PRO A 205 -2.89 -13.97 -9.44
N PRO A 206 -4.01 -14.56 -9.00
CA PRO A 206 -5.25 -13.82 -8.85
C PRO A 206 -5.12 -12.73 -7.77
N ILE A 207 -5.86 -11.65 -7.96
CA ILE A 207 -5.97 -10.56 -6.98
C ILE A 207 -6.83 -10.98 -5.79
N THR A 208 -6.55 -10.43 -4.61
CA THR A 208 -7.25 -10.77 -3.36
C THR A 208 -7.84 -9.58 -2.63
N GLU A 209 -7.19 -8.43 -2.73
CA GLU A 209 -7.68 -7.24 -2.01
C GLU A 209 -7.30 -5.94 -2.72
N LEU A 210 -8.09 -4.91 -2.43
CA LEU A 210 -7.83 -3.51 -2.76
C LEU A 210 -7.56 -2.75 -1.46
N VAL A 211 -6.50 -1.93 -1.46
CA VAL A 211 -6.11 -1.12 -0.30
C VAL A 211 -5.98 0.33 -0.71
N ILE A 212 -6.45 1.23 0.15
CA ILE A 212 -6.19 2.68 0.07
C ILE A 212 -5.46 3.07 1.34
N SER A 213 -4.29 3.70 1.20
CA SER A 213 -3.45 4.09 2.34
C SER A 213 -2.97 5.53 2.24
N VAL A 214 -2.61 6.09 3.38
CA VAL A 214 -1.94 7.37 3.58
C VAL A 214 -0.86 7.20 4.64
N ASP A 215 0.22 7.93 4.49
CA ASP A 215 1.30 7.96 5.48
C ASP A 215 1.98 9.32 5.45
N VAL A 216 2.01 10.01 6.58
CA VAL A 216 2.62 11.34 6.71
C VAL A 216 3.13 11.57 8.14
N GLU A 217 3.48 10.50 8.83
CA GLU A 217 3.92 10.56 10.21
C GLU A 217 5.35 11.08 10.36
N ASP A 218 6.22 10.79 9.41
CA ASP A 218 7.62 11.22 9.41
C ASP A 218 7.76 12.73 9.18
N THR A 219 7.00 13.29 8.24
CA THR A 219 7.04 14.71 7.89
C THR A 219 6.06 15.55 8.71
N ASN A 220 5.18 14.91 9.46
CA ASN A 220 4.06 15.57 10.15
C ASN A 220 3.22 16.46 9.21
N ALA A 221 3.14 16.07 7.94
CA ALA A 221 2.46 16.83 6.91
C ALA A 221 0.93 16.68 7.01
N ARG A 222 0.23 17.66 6.42
CA ARG A 222 -1.23 17.59 6.24
C ARG A 222 -1.57 16.97 4.91
N VAL A 223 -2.55 16.05 4.93
CA VAL A 223 -3.15 15.44 3.74
C VAL A 223 -4.62 15.78 3.65
N ASP A 224 -5.07 16.13 2.44
CA ASP A 224 -6.44 16.09 1.98
C ASP A 224 -6.43 15.48 0.58
N ALA A 225 -6.90 14.25 0.48
CA ALA A 225 -6.88 13.49 -0.77
C ALA A 225 -8.21 12.75 -0.97
N GLN A 226 -8.54 12.45 -2.22
CA GLN A 226 -9.74 11.73 -2.58
C GLN A 226 -9.43 10.72 -3.69
N VAL A 227 -10.13 9.59 -3.65
CA VAL A 227 -10.09 8.59 -4.72
C VAL A 227 -11.49 8.05 -4.96
N GLU A 228 -11.83 7.84 -6.23
CA GLU A 228 -13.14 7.32 -6.60
C GLU A 228 -13.10 6.52 -7.91
N ASN A 229 -14.20 5.83 -8.21
CA ASN A 229 -14.37 5.04 -9.43
C ASN A 229 -13.34 3.93 -9.59
N ILE A 230 -12.86 3.35 -8.47
CA ILE A 230 -11.91 2.23 -8.53
C ILE A 230 -12.63 0.99 -9.01
N ARG A 231 -12.24 0.50 -10.20
CA ARG A 231 -12.89 -0.65 -10.84
C ARG A 231 -11.93 -1.41 -11.74
N LEU A 232 -12.14 -2.71 -11.82
CA LEU A 232 -11.54 -3.54 -12.87
C LEU A 232 -12.20 -3.22 -14.21
N VAL A 233 -11.38 -3.09 -15.24
CA VAL A 233 -11.82 -2.81 -16.61
C VAL A 233 -11.07 -3.72 -17.60
N PRO A 234 -11.64 -3.99 -18.79
CA PRO A 234 -10.89 -4.70 -19.81
C PRO A 234 -9.60 -3.99 -20.17
N CYS A 235 -8.48 -4.70 -20.31
CA CYS A 235 -7.28 -4.15 -20.91
C CYS A 235 -7.49 -4.00 -22.44
N ARG A 236 -7.25 -2.82 -22.95
CA ARG A 236 -7.33 -2.49 -24.39
C ARG A 236 -5.95 -2.52 -25.00
#